data_e5aac72cc9dd439955df0b1ff7f48efd
#
_entry.id   e5aac72cc9dd439955df0b1ff7f48efd
#
_cell.length_a   1.000
_cell.length_b   1.000
_cell.length_c   1.000
_cell.angle_alpha   90.00
_cell.angle_beta   90.00
_cell.angle_gamma   90.00
#
_symmetry.space_group_name_H-M   'P 1'
#
loop_
_entity.id
_entity.type
_entity.pdbx_description
1 polymer ?
#
loop_
_entity_poly.entity_id
_entity_poly.type
_entity_poly.pdbx_seq_one_letter_code
_entity_poly.pdbx_strand_id
1 'polypeptide(L)'
;MFKQKRASCLVNPRACFETELTFGRVPQPKKLAVVGAGPAGLAFACYAAERGHQVSLFDQASEIGGQFNFAKQIPGKEEFHETLRYFAKRLEKCGVELYLGQRQSAESLLGGGFDEVILATGIRPRTPNIPGIEHPKVLSYLDVLRDHKPVGQAVAVIGAGGIGFDVAEYLVEKRGSPDAASHRDHWLKEWGIDKQLGERGGLTTPEIDAPERQIWLLQRKESKVGDG
;
A
#
# COMPACT_ATOMS: atom_id res chain seq x y z
N MET A 1 5.99 -5.78 -20.68
CA MET A 1 7.11 -6.21 -21.49
C MET A 1 6.65 -7.07 -22.69
N PHE A 2 6.00 -8.22 -22.48
CA PHE A 2 5.59 -9.14 -23.55
C PHE A 2 4.55 -8.59 -24.55
N LYS A 3 3.88 -7.49 -24.24
CA LYS A 3 2.91 -6.83 -25.14
C LYS A 3 3.52 -5.67 -25.95
N GLN A 4 4.84 -5.52 -25.98
CA GLN A 4 5.56 -4.41 -26.62
C GLN A 4 5.08 -3.03 -26.16
N LYS A 5 4.60 -2.94 -24.91
CA LYS A 5 4.21 -1.68 -24.28
C LYS A 5 5.31 -1.26 -23.31
N ARG A 6 5.49 0.06 -23.18
CA ARG A 6 6.39 0.64 -22.22
C ARG A 6 5.96 0.22 -20.80
N ALA A 7 6.89 -0.22 -19.98
CA ALA A 7 6.63 -0.55 -18.59
C ALA A 7 6.42 0.71 -17.76
N SER A 8 5.72 0.59 -16.66
CA SER A 8 5.59 1.64 -15.64
C SER A 8 6.03 1.09 -14.28
N CYS A 9 6.46 1.97 -13.40
CA CYS A 9 6.84 1.62 -12.03
C CYS A 9 6.01 2.42 -11.03
N LEU A 10 5.49 1.76 -10.03
CA LEU A 10 4.67 2.39 -9.00
C LEU A 10 5.46 3.41 -8.15
N VAL A 11 6.74 3.17 -7.94
CA VAL A 11 7.63 4.00 -7.11
C VAL A 11 8.39 5.05 -7.94
N ASN A 12 8.81 4.69 -9.16
CA ASN A 12 9.58 5.56 -10.03
C ASN A 12 8.79 5.89 -11.30
N PRO A 13 8.10 7.04 -11.36
CA PRO A 13 7.35 7.46 -12.54
C PRO A 13 8.22 7.74 -13.76
N ARG A 14 9.54 7.88 -13.57
CA ARG A 14 10.49 8.07 -14.67
C ARG A 14 10.95 6.77 -15.31
N ALA A 15 10.65 5.62 -14.71
CA ALA A 15 11.04 4.32 -15.25
C ALA A 15 10.54 4.17 -16.69
N CYS A 16 11.46 3.91 -17.63
CA CYS A 16 11.25 3.87 -19.07
C CYS A 16 10.84 5.22 -19.72
N PHE A 17 10.89 6.34 -18.95
CA PHE A 17 10.61 7.70 -19.43
C PHE A 17 11.74 8.68 -19.09
N GLU A 18 12.94 8.19 -18.85
CA GLU A 18 14.08 8.97 -18.35
C GLU A 18 14.50 10.09 -19.29
N THR A 19 14.28 9.92 -20.60
CA THR A 19 14.59 10.91 -21.64
C THR A 19 13.48 11.93 -21.85
N GLU A 20 12.25 11.64 -21.40
CA GLU A 20 11.07 12.49 -21.57
C GLU A 20 10.75 13.26 -20.29
N LEU A 21 10.79 12.57 -19.13
CA LEU A 21 10.53 13.17 -17.83
C LEU A 21 11.83 13.69 -17.21
N THR A 22 12.37 14.73 -17.80
CA THR A 22 13.56 15.41 -17.30
C THR A 22 13.16 16.56 -16.36
N PHE A 23 13.60 16.49 -15.10
CA PHE A 23 13.26 17.48 -14.09
C PHE A 23 14.47 18.39 -13.82
N GLY A 24 14.51 19.55 -14.50
CA GLY A 24 15.47 20.61 -14.21
C GLY A 24 15.04 21.46 -13.01
N ARG A 25 16.00 22.21 -12.44
CA ARG A 25 15.69 23.22 -11.42
C ARG A 25 14.83 24.34 -12.01
N VAL A 26 13.87 24.80 -11.22
CA VAL A 26 13.01 25.94 -11.63
C VAL A 26 13.77 27.27 -11.47
N PRO A 27 13.51 28.25 -12.34
CA PRO A 27 14.13 29.57 -12.22
C PRO A 27 13.58 30.38 -11.01
N GLN A 28 12.34 30.09 -10.60
CA GLN A 28 11.68 30.77 -9.49
C GLN A 28 11.14 29.70 -8.51
N PRO A 29 11.88 29.40 -7.43
CA PRO A 29 11.43 28.53 -6.36
C PRO A 29 10.14 29.05 -5.70
N LYS A 30 9.24 28.16 -5.36
CA LYS A 30 7.99 28.44 -4.63
C LYS A 30 8.00 27.76 -3.29
N LYS A 31 7.24 28.28 -2.35
CA LYS A 31 6.93 27.66 -1.07
C LYS A 31 5.64 26.84 -1.22
N LEU A 32 5.73 25.52 -1.15
CA LEU A 32 4.65 24.60 -1.44
C LEU A 32 4.19 23.88 -0.19
N ALA A 33 2.87 23.80 0.02
CA ALA A 33 2.27 22.89 0.99
C ALA A 33 1.75 21.64 0.26
N VAL A 34 2.12 20.46 0.73
CA VAL A 34 1.55 19.19 0.26
C VAL A 34 0.76 18.58 1.39
N VAL A 35 -0.52 18.30 1.18
CA VAL A 35 -1.41 17.73 2.19
C VAL A 35 -1.72 16.29 1.84
N GLY A 36 -1.19 15.38 2.67
CA GLY A 36 -1.28 13.93 2.50
C GLY A 36 0.08 13.30 2.18
N ALA A 37 0.62 12.51 3.10
CA ALA A 37 1.87 11.76 2.95
C ALA A 37 1.67 10.32 2.46
N GLY A 38 0.64 10.09 1.64
CA GLY A 38 0.47 8.88 0.84
C GLY A 38 1.38 8.88 -0.40
N PRO A 39 1.34 7.83 -1.25
CA PRO A 39 2.25 7.68 -2.40
C PRO A 39 2.32 8.90 -3.31
N ALA A 40 1.16 9.53 -3.59
CA ALA A 40 1.10 10.70 -4.46
C ALA A 40 1.80 11.91 -3.84
N GLY A 41 1.51 12.21 -2.57
CA GLY A 41 2.14 13.34 -1.87
C GLY A 41 3.62 13.13 -1.66
N LEU A 42 4.06 11.93 -1.31
CA LEU A 42 5.48 11.56 -1.16
C LEU A 42 6.25 11.77 -2.47
N ALA A 43 5.72 11.27 -3.58
CA ALA A 43 6.35 11.43 -4.90
C ALA A 43 6.41 12.90 -5.30
N PHE A 44 5.28 13.63 -5.19
CA PHE A 44 5.23 15.05 -5.52
C PHE A 44 6.22 15.86 -4.68
N ALA A 45 6.22 15.68 -3.36
CA ALA A 45 7.09 16.42 -2.45
C ALA A 45 8.58 16.23 -2.80
N CYS A 46 9.01 14.99 -3.06
CA CYS A 46 10.38 14.69 -3.45
C CYS A 46 10.75 15.38 -4.78
N TYR A 47 9.92 15.25 -5.81
CA TYR A 47 10.23 15.84 -7.11
C TYR A 47 10.15 17.36 -7.12
N ALA A 48 9.24 17.97 -6.37
CA ALA A 48 9.16 19.40 -6.22
C ALA A 48 10.41 19.96 -5.52
N ALA A 49 10.85 19.31 -4.44
CA ALA A 49 12.06 19.70 -3.73
C ALA A 49 13.32 19.51 -4.58
N GLU A 50 13.46 18.43 -5.35
CA GLU A 50 14.55 18.24 -6.31
C GLU A 50 14.60 19.33 -7.37
N ARG A 51 13.46 19.88 -7.75
CA ARG A 51 13.38 21.02 -8.68
C ARG A 51 13.74 22.37 -8.04
N GLY A 52 13.91 22.40 -6.72
CA GLY A 52 14.35 23.58 -5.98
C GLY A 52 13.25 24.34 -5.25
N HIS A 53 12.01 23.81 -5.20
CA HIS A 53 10.96 24.38 -4.37
C HIS A 53 11.21 24.11 -2.89
N GLN A 54 10.69 24.98 -2.02
CA GLN A 54 10.60 24.76 -0.58
C GLN A 54 9.30 23.99 -0.32
N VAL A 55 9.39 22.79 0.24
CA VAL A 55 8.23 21.90 0.38
C VAL A 55 7.98 21.54 1.83
N SER A 56 6.77 21.82 2.31
CA SER A 56 6.26 21.37 3.60
C SER A 56 5.19 20.30 3.33
N LEU A 57 5.42 19.07 3.82
CA LEU A 57 4.52 17.93 3.65
C LEU A 57 3.79 17.64 4.97
N PHE A 58 2.47 17.66 4.92
CA PHE A 58 1.59 17.48 6.09
C PHE A 58 0.78 16.19 5.99
N ASP A 59 0.64 15.48 7.10
CA ASP A 59 -0.33 14.39 7.22
C ASP A 59 -0.95 14.37 8.63
N GLN A 60 -2.22 13.97 8.72
CA GLN A 60 -2.91 13.76 9.99
C GLN A 60 -2.46 12.48 10.71
N ALA A 61 -1.90 11.51 9.98
CA ALA A 61 -1.33 10.29 10.53
C ALA A 61 0.03 10.56 11.19
N SER A 62 0.42 9.69 12.11
CA SER A 62 1.72 9.75 12.79
C SER A 62 2.87 9.17 11.96
N GLU A 63 2.58 8.58 10.79
CA GLU A 63 3.56 8.00 9.88
C GLU A 63 3.21 8.30 8.41
N ILE A 64 4.23 8.28 7.55
CA ILE A 64 4.05 8.37 6.11
C ILE A 64 3.51 7.06 5.54
N GLY A 65 2.94 7.11 4.33
CA GLY A 65 2.58 5.92 3.56
C GLY A 65 1.11 5.82 3.17
N GLY A 66 0.19 6.38 3.95
CA GLY A 66 -1.24 6.32 3.63
C GLY A 66 -1.71 4.89 3.40
N GLN A 67 -2.29 4.60 2.23
CA GLN A 67 -2.79 3.25 1.89
C GLN A 67 -1.70 2.17 1.83
N PHE A 68 -0.43 2.52 1.61
CA PHE A 68 0.66 1.54 1.64
C PHE A 68 0.88 0.93 3.03
N ASN A 69 0.47 1.62 4.10
CA ASN A 69 0.53 1.07 5.45
C ASN A 69 -0.43 -0.11 5.66
N PHE A 70 -1.48 -0.21 4.85
CA PHE A 70 -2.38 -1.35 4.84
C PHE A 70 -1.91 -2.41 3.85
N ALA A 71 -1.54 -2.00 2.64
CA ALA A 71 -1.07 -2.91 1.59
C ALA A 71 0.18 -3.71 2.01
N LYS A 72 1.12 -3.09 2.74
CA LYS A 72 2.35 -3.78 3.21
C LYS A 72 2.10 -4.94 4.18
N GLN A 73 0.87 -5.05 4.72
CA GLN A 73 0.50 -6.12 5.64
C GLN A 73 -0.07 -7.35 4.93
N ILE A 74 -0.37 -7.22 3.65
CA ILE A 74 -0.92 -8.31 2.84
C ILE A 74 0.21 -9.25 2.45
N PRO A 75 0.03 -10.57 2.60
CA PRO A 75 1.01 -11.56 2.20
C PRO A 75 1.49 -11.36 0.76
N GLY A 76 2.80 -11.45 0.53
CA GLY A 76 3.39 -11.21 -0.79
C GLY A 76 3.50 -9.74 -1.21
N LYS A 77 3.12 -8.78 -0.34
CA LYS A 77 3.22 -7.33 -0.58
C LYS A 77 4.16 -6.62 0.41
N GLU A 78 5.01 -7.35 1.09
CA GLU A 78 5.96 -6.84 2.09
C GLU A 78 6.93 -5.82 1.50
N GLU A 79 7.17 -5.86 0.19
CA GLU A 79 8.02 -4.89 -0.52
C GLU A 79 7.55 -3.44 -0.36
N PHE A 80 6.30 -3.19 -0.01
CA PHE A 80 5.84 -1.84 0.31
C PHE A 80 6.52 -1.25 1.56
N HIS A 81 7.08 -2.05 2.45
CA HIS A 81 7.96 -1.56 3.50
C HIS A 81 9.19 -0.85 2.91
N GLU A 82 9.80 -1.42 1.87
CA GLU A 82 10.95 -0.83 1.19
C GLU A 82 10.58 0.44 0.43
N THR A 83 9.39 0.51 -0.15
CA THR A 83 8.87 1.72 -0.78
C THR A 83 8.77 2.87 0.23
N LEU A 84 8.26 2.60 1.43
CA LEU A 84 8.16 3.62 2.48
C LEU A 84 9.54 4.04 3.01
N ARG A 85 10.45 3.08 3.20
CA ARG A 85 11.84 3.34 3.56
C ARG A 85 12.53 4.23 2.50
N TYR A 86 12.32 3.94 1.22
CA TYR A 86 12.84 4.74 0.11
C TYR A 86 12.34 6.19 0.17
N PHE A 87 11.04 6.40 0.32
CA PHE A 87 10.48 7.75 0.38
C PHE A 87 10.92 8.50 1.64
N ALA A 88 10.99 7.85 2.80
CA ALA A 88 11.50 8.47 4.02
C ALA A 88 12.92 9.04 3.81
N LYS A 89 13.81 8.24 3.20
CA LYS A 89 15.18 8.68 2.89
C LYS A 89 15.24 9.75 1.80
N ARG A 90 14.35 9.72 0.84
CA ARG A 90 14.29 10.77 -0.18
C ARG A 90 13.81 12.10 0.37
N LEU A 91 12.79 12.13 1.22
CA LEU A 91 12.30 13.34 1.88
C LEU A 91 13.42 14.01 2.65
N GLU A 92 14.16 13.24 3.47
CA GLU A 92 15.33 13.70 4.23
C GLU A 92 16.39 14.29 3.28
N LYS A 93 16.78 13.55 2.25
CA LYS A 93 17.81 13.95 1.29
C LYS A 93 17.45 15.21 0.48
N CYS A 94 16.16 15.36 0.15
CA CYS A 94 15.65 16.51 -0.61
C CYS A 94 15.34 17.72 0.27
N GLY A 95 15.45 17.59 1.60
CA GLY A 95 15.18 18.69 2.55
C GLY A 95 13.70 19.06 2.64
N VAL A 96 12.78 18.08 2.46
CA VAL A 96 11.36 18.29 2.65
C VAL A 96 11.05 18.40 4.13
N GLU A 97 10.34 19.45 4.53
CA GLU A 97 9.86 19.62 5.90
C GLU A 97 8.62 18.72 6.12
N LEU A 98 8.71 17.77 7.04
CA LEU A 98 7.66 16.78 7.28
C LEU A 98 6.93 17.06 8.60
N TYR A 99 5.62 17.23 8.52
CA TYR A 99 4.72 17.51 9.65
C TYR A 99 3.66 16.41 9.77
N LEU A 100 3.93 15.43 10.61
CA LEU A 100 3.02 14.30 10.90
C LEU A 100 2.15 14.60 12.13
N GLY A 101 1.01 13.88 12.23
CA GLY A 101 0.03 14.08 13.30
C GLY A 101 -0.70 15.42 13.22
N GLN A 102 -0.64 16.12 12.09
CA GLN A 102 -1.15 17.47 11.92
C GLN A 102 -2.17 17.55 10.80
N ARG A 103 -3.45 17.56 11.18
CA ARG A 103 -4.52 17.80 10.22
C ARG A 103 -4.55 19.28 9.83
N GLN A 104 -4.47 19.55 8.55
CA GLN A 104 -4.56 20.91 8.01
C GLN A 104 -6.00 21.32 7.71
N SER A 105 -6.34 22.57 8.00
CA SER A 105 -7.56 23.23 7.55
C SER A 105 -7.27 24.21 6.41
N ALA A 106 -8.31 24.69 5.74
CA ALA A 106 -8.15 25.71 4.71
C ALA A 106 -7.54 26.99 5.29
N GLU A 107 -7.98 27.41 6.47
CA GLU A 107 -7.48 28.61 7.16
C GLU A 107 -6.00 28.50 7.50
N SER A 108 -5.55 27.33 8.02
CA SER A 108 -4.13 27.11 8.35
C SER A 108 -3.24 27.15 7.12
N LEU A 109 -3.72 26.60 6.01
CA LEU A 109 -2.97 26.62 4.74
C LEU A 109 -2.91 28.01 4.11
N LEU A 110 -4.03 28.77 4.11
CA LEU A 110 -4.07 30.13 3.62
C LEU A 110 -3.21 31.08 4.46
N GLY A 111 -3.19 30.89 5.79
CA GLY A 111 -2.34 31.66 6.70
C GLY A 111 -0.88 31.24 6.70
N GLY A 112 -0.52 30.11 6.11
CA GLY A 112 0.83 29.55 6.13
C GLY A 112 1.84 30.21 5.17
N GLY A 113 1.40 31.16 4.36
CA GLY A 113 2.26 31.88 3.40
C GLY A 113 2.83 30.96 2.32
N PHE A 114 2.09 29.97 1.88
CA PHE A 114 2.40 29.10 0.76
C PHE A 114 1.97 29.74 -0.56
N ASP A 115 2.81 29.61 -1.60
CA ASP A 115 2.48 30.06 -2.95
C ASP A 115 1.45 29.14 -3.60
N GLU A 116 1.53 27.83 -3.33
CA GLU A 116 0.59 26.82 -3.84
C GLU A 116 0.37 25.71 -2.81
N VAL A 117 -0.83 25.10 -2.87
CA VAL A 117 -1.23 23.97 -2.04
C VAL A 117 -1.59 22.79 -2.92
N ILE A 118 -0.99 21.66 -2.64
CA ILE A 118 -1.20 20.40 -3.35
C ILE A 118 -2.01 19.45 -2.45
N LEU A 119 -3.22 19.09 -2.89
CA LEU A 119 -4.08 18.17 -2.17
C LEU A 119 -3.83 16.73 -2.66
N ALA A 120 -3.20 15.92 -1.81
CA ALA A 120 -2.92 14.50 -2.04
C ALA A 120 -3.55 13.63 -0.94
N THR A 121 -4.75 14.00 -0.48
CA THR A 121 -5.42 13.45 0.70
C THR A 121 -5.96 12.02 0.53
N GLY A 122 -5.83 11.45 -0.67
CA GLY A 122 -6.24 10.08 -0.95
C GLY A 122 -7.76 9.89 -1.00
N ILE A 123 -8.21 8.69 -0.66
CA ILE A 123 -9.60 8.27 -0.72
C ILE A 123 -10.14 7.93 0.68
N ARG A 124 -11.46 7.98 0.81
CA ARG A 124 -12.19 7.38 1.93
C ARG A 124 -12.95 6.16 1.44
N PRO A 125 -12.91 5.03 2.16
CA PRO A 125 -13.72 3.88 1.83
C PRO A 125 -15.19 4.23 1.78
N ARG A 126 -15.87 3.73 0.76
CA ARG A 126 -17.33 3.87 0.67
C ARG A 126 -18.01 2.86 1.59
N THR A 127 -18.94 3.30 2.40
CA THR A 127 -19.86 2.42 3.12
C THR A 127 -21.05 2.12 2.20
N PRO A 128 -21.24 0.87 1.76
CA PRO A 128 -22.39 0.51 0.92
C PRO A 128 -23.69 0.56 1.72
N ASN A 129 -24.80 0.89 1.06
CA ASN A 129 -26.12 0.82 1.69
C ASN A 129 -26.65 -0.63 1.61
N ILE A 130 -26.36 -1.41 2.63
CA ILE A 130 -26.78 -2.81 2.77
C ILE A 130 -27.48 -2.96 4.10
N PRO A 131 -28.68 -3.57 4.17
CA PRO A 131 -29.36 -3.83 5.44
C PRO A 131 -28.47 -4.60 6.41
N GLY A 132 -28.34 -4.11 7.64
CA GLY A 132 -27.48 -4.72 8.66
C GLY A 132 -26.01 -4.27 8.65
N ILE A 133 -25.62 -3.32 7.82
CA ILE A 133 -24.24 -2.80 7.75
C ILE A 133 -23.73 -2.24 9.08
N GLU A 134 -24.66 -1.73 9.92
CA GLU A 134 -24.34 -1.16 11.24
C GLU A 134 -24.22 -2.24 12.35
N HIS A 135 -24.39 -3.51 12.00
CA HIS A 135 -24.30 -4.57 13.00
C HIS A 135 -22.86 -4.69 13.53
N PRO A 136 -22.63 -4.87 14.85
CA PRO A 136 -21.29 -4.93 15.46
C PRO A 136 -20.34 -6.00 14.91
N LYS A 137 -20.87 -7.02 14.25
CA LYS A 137 -20.07 -8.07 13.55
C LYS A 137 -19.57 -7.63 12.19
N VAL A 138 -20.05 -6.49 11.66
CA VAL A 138 -19.59 -5.97 10.37
C VAL A 138 -18.35 -5.12 10.58
N LEU A 139 -17.27 -5.50 9.93
CA LEU A 139 -15.98 -4.82 9.99
C LEU A 139 -15.63 -4.29 8.60
N SER A 140 -15.11 -3.09 8.55
CA SER A 140 -14.45 -2.55 7.35
C SER A 140 -13.05 -3.16 7.21
N TYR A 141 -12.45 -3.07 6.02
CA TYR A 141 -11.06 -3.49 5.85
C TYR A 141 -10.09 -2.67 6.72
N LEU A 142 -10.43 -1.43 7.06
CA LEU A 142 -9.66 -0.60 7.99
C LEU A 142 -9.73 -1.12 9.43
N ASP A 143 -10.87 -1.59 9.86
CA ASP A 143 -11.01 -2.22 11.19
C ASP A 143 -10.10 -3.45 11.31
N VAL A 144 -9.93 -4.19 10.20
CA VAL A 144 -9.09 -5.40 10.16
C VAL A 144 -7.62 -5.05 10.03
N LEU A 145 -7.24 -4.23 9.03
CA LEU A 145 -5.83 -3.99 8.68
C LEU A 145 -5.18 -2.86 9.48
N ARG A 146 -5.94 -1.85 9.89
CA ARG A 146 -5.42 -0.71 10.65
C ARG A 146 -5.62 -0.91 12.15
N ASP A 147 -6.86 -1.24 12.54
CA ASP A 147 -7.25 -1.25 13.94
C ASP A 147 -7.08 -2.64 14.58
N HIS A 148 -6.71 -3.66 13.77
CA HIS A 148 -6.47 -5.05 14.17
C HIS A 148 -7.60 -5.62 15.04
N LYS A 149 -8.86 -5.26 14.72
CA LYS A 149 -10.01 -5.77 15.45
C LYS A 149 -10.09 -7.30 15.33
N PRO A 150 -10.50 -7.99 16.39
CA PRO A 150 -10.60 -9.45 16.36
C PRO A 150 -11.64 -9.92 15.33
N VAL A 151 -11.25 -10.91 14.53
CA VAL A 151 -12.08 -11.52 13.49
C VAL A 151 -12.39 -12.96 13.86
N GLY A 152 -13.63 -13.39 13.64
CA GLY A 152 -14.07 -14.77 13.94
C GLY A 152 -13.48 -15.82 12.98
N GLN A 153 -13.79 -17.10 13.24
CA GLN A 153 -13.28 -18.23 12.45
C GLN A 153 -13.99 -18.39 11.09
N ALA A 154 -15.22 -17.88 10.98
CA ALA A 154 -16.06 -17.96 9.79
C ALA A 154 -16.37 -16.53 9.32
N VAL A 155 -15.89 -16.15 8.13
CA VAL A 155 -15.94 -14.77 7.64
C VAL A 155 -16.53 -14.70 6.23
N ALA A 156 -17.51 -13.83 6.04
CA ALA A 156 -18.01 -13.45 4.73
C ALA A 156 -17.40 -12.10 4.31
N VAL A 157 -16.61 -12.09 3.26
CA VAL A 157 -16.04 -10.87 2.65
C VAL A 157 -16.98 -10.41 1.54
N ILE A 158 -17.61 -9.25 1.72
CA ILE A 158 -18.57 -8.69 0.75
C ILE A 158 -17.82 -7.75 -0.20
N GLY A 159 -17.58 -8.24 -1.40
CA GLY A 159 -16.85 -7.56 -2.47
C GLY A 159 -15.60 -8.34 -2.87
N ALA A 160 -15.61 -8.86 -4.10
CA ALA A 160 -14.53 -9.66 -4.68
C ALA A 160 -13.68 -8.85 -5.66
N GLY A 161 -13.39 -7.60 -5.32
CA GLY A 161 -12.36 -6.79 -5.98
C GLY A 161 -11.01 -6.96 -5.30
N GLY A 162 -9.98 -6.23 -5.75
CA GLY A 162 -8.61 -6.36 -5.23
C GLY A 162 -8.51 -6.30 -3.70
N ILE A 163 -9.17 -5.32 -3.05
CA ILE A 163 -9.17 -5.21 -1.58
C ILE A 163 -9.84 -6.43 -0.92
N GLY A 164 -10.91 -6.96 -1.53
CA GLY A 164 -11.60 -8.15 -0.98
C GLY A 164 -10.71 -9.38 -1.00
N PHE A 165 -9.96 -9.60 -2.08
CA PHE A 165 -8.94 -10.65 -2.18
C PHE A 165 -7.82 -10.44 -1.16
N ASP A 166 -7.27 -9.23 -1.09
CA ASP A 166 -6.19 -8.90 -0.16
C ASP A 166 -6.59 -9.18 1.31
N VAL A 167 -7.80 -8.77 1.70
CA VAL A 167 -8.31 -9.03 3.05
C VAL A 167 -8.56 -10.52 3.28
N ALA A 168 -9.08 -11.24 2.27
CA ALA A 168 -9.29 -12.68 2.37
C ALA A 168 -7.95 -13.41 2.57
N GLU A 169 -6.93 -13.09 1.79
CA GLU A 169 -5.58 -13.63 1.91
C GLU A 169 -4.96 -13.34 3.29
N TYR A 170 -5.01 -12.09 3.74
CA TYR A 170 -4.59 -11.69 5.08
C TYR A 170 -5.26 -12.48 6.21
N LEU A 171 -6.50 -12.89 6.02
CA LEU A 171 -7.28 -13.60 7.04
C LEU A 171 -7.10 -15.13 7.02
N VAL A 172 -6.70 -15.72 5.89
CA VAL A 172 -6.47 -17.17 5.79
C VAL A 172 -5.06 -17.57 6.14
N GLU A 173 -4.10 -16.65 5.96
CA GLU A 173 -2.69 -16.95 6.23
C GLU A 173 -2.44 -17.12 7.73
N LYS A 174 -1.75 -18.19 8.08
CA LYS A 174 -1.14 -18.31 9.39
C LYS A 174 -0.01 -17.32 9.50
N ARG A 175 -0.12 -16.36 10.40
CA ARG A 175 1.00 -15.46 10.72
C ARG A 175 2.12 -16.29 11.28
N GLY A 176 3.12 -16.54 10.43
CA GLY A 176 4.21 -17.47 10.71
C GLY A 176 5.16 -16.99 11.81
N SER A 177 6.04 -17.88 12.14
CA SER A 177 7.16 -17.69 13.08
C SER A 177 7.97 -16.42 12.74
N PRO A 178 8.42 -15.65 13.73
CA PRO A 178 9.22 -14.45 13.54
C PRO A 178 10.64 -14.71 12.98
N ASP A 179 11.02 -15.97 12.79
CA ASP A 179 12.33 -16.36 12.28
C ASP A 179 12.33 -16.48 10.75
N ALA A 180 13.16 -15.66 10.08
CA ALA A 180 13.29 -15.61 8.63
C ALA A 180 13.71 -16.95 8.00
N ALA A 181 14.50 -17.76 8.70
CA ALA A 181 14.92 -19.07 8.20
C ALA A 181 13.76 -20.07 8.20
N SER A 182 12.98 -20.08 9.28
CA SER A 182 11.75 -20.88 9.42
C SER A 182 10.70 -20.46 8.35
N HIS A 183 10.56 -19.18 8.09
CA HIS A 183 9.65 -18.64 7.08
C HIS A 183 10.05 -19.08 5.67
N ARG A 184 11.35 -19.04 5.34
CA ARG A 184 11.85 -19.51 4.04
C ARG A 184 11.66 -21.02 3.85
N ASP A 185 11.95 -21.82 4.85
CA ASP A 185 11.84 -23.27 4.78
C ASP A 185 10.36 -23.71 4.70
N HIS A 186 9.46 -22.99 5.37
CA HIS A 186 8.02 -23.15 5.24
C HIS A 186 7.57 -22.83 3.80
N TRP A 187 7.96 -21.67 3.26
CA TRP A 187 7.66 -21.27 1.87
C TRP A 187 8.13 -22.33 0.86
N LEU A 188 9.34 -22.87 1.03
CA LEU A 188 9.85 -23.92 0.15
C LEU A 188 8.98 -25.18 0.16
N LYS A 189 8.51 -25.60 1.34
CA LYS A 189 7.59 -26.73 1.48
C LYS A 189 6.23 -26.47 0.83
N GLU A 190 5.67 -25.30 1.07
CA GLU A 190 4.41 -24.87 0.48
C GLU A 190 4.45 -24.91 -1.05
N TRP A 191 5.59 -24.53 -1.64
CA TRP A 191 5.79 -24.54 -3.09
C TRP A 191 6.33 -25.88 -3.63
N GLY A 192 6.53 -26.87 -2.78
CA GLY A 192 7.07 -28.17 -3.17
C GLY A 192 8.47 -28.06 -3.75
N ILE A 193 9.35 -27.29 -3.10
CA ILE A 193 10.73 -27.10 -3.52
C ILE A 193 11.65 -27.87 -2.58
N ASP A 194 12.38 -28.86 -3.13
CA ASP A 194 13.42 -29.61 -2.45
C ASP A 194 14.82 -29.08 -2.82
N LYS A 195 15.50 -28.47 -1.85
CA LYS A 195 16.87 -27.97 -2.00
C LYS A 195 17.91 -29.09 -2.08
N GLN A 196 17.57 -30.28 -1.64
CA GLN A 196 18.47 -31.44 -1.69
C GLN A 196 18.51 -32.06 -3.10
N LEU A 197 17.60 -31.63 -3.98
CA LEU A 197 17.49 -32.12 -5.36
C LEU A 197 17.33 -33.65 -5.45
N GLY A 198 16.60 -34.23 -4.51
CA GLY A 198 16.31 -35.67 -4.47
C GLY A 198 15.53 -36.14 -5.70
N GLU A 199 14.59 -35.29 -6.15
CA GLU A 199 13.83 -35.51 -7.37
C GLU A 199 14.23 -34.53 -8.49
N ARG A 200 13.88 -34.87 -9.72
CA ARG A 200 14.22 -34.08 -10.91
C ARG A 200 13.67 -32.62 -10.77
N GLY A 201 14.55 -31.66 -10.96
CA GLY A 201 14.22 -30.24 -10.92
C GLY A 201 14.03 -29.71 -9.51
N GLY A 202 14.34 -30.49 -8.46
CA GLY A 202 14.12 -30.11 -7.07
C GLY A 202 12.65 -29.99 -6.71
N LEU A 203 11.79 -30.80 -7.37
CA LEU A 203 10.34 -30.80 -7.12
C LEU A 203 9.98 -31.85 -6.06
N THR A 204 9.10 -31.48 -5.14
CA THR A 204 8.47 -32.38 -4.18
C THR A 204 6.97 -32.09 -4.07
N THR A 205 6.24 -32.88 -3.32
CA THR A 205 4.82 -32.63 -3.10
C THR A 205 4.64 -31.38 -2.23
N PRO A 206 3.88 -30.37 -2.68
CA PRO A 206 3.56 -29.20 -1.87
C PRO A 206 2.87 -29.56 -0.55
N GLU A 207 3.30 -28.96 0.54
CA GLU A 207 2.68 -29.08 1.86
C GLU A 207 1.90 -27.79 2.13
N ILE A 208 0.59 -27.78 1.86
CA ILE A 208 -0.25 -26.60 2.07
C ILE A 208 -0.87 -26.66 3.45
N ASP A 209 -0.63 -25.64 4.25
CA ASP A 209 -1.25 -25.51 5.57
C ASP A 209 -2.77 -25.35 5.49
N ALA A 210 -3.46 -25.87 6.48
CA ALA A 210 -4.87 -25.57 6.64
C ALA A 210 -5.06 -24.07 6.96
N PRO A 211 -6.01 -23.40 6.32
CA PRO A 211 -6.25 -21.98 6.55
C PRO A 211 -6.68 -21.71 7.99
N GLU A 212 -6.26 -20.58 8.56
CA GLU A 212 -6.68 -20.19 9.91
C GLU A 212 -8.20 -19.99 10.03
N ARG A 213 -8.85 -19.57 8.94
CA ARG A 213 -10.26 -19.20 8.91
C ARG A 213 -10.94 -19.74 7.68
N GLN A 214 -12.22 -19.98 7.79
CA GLN A 214 -13.09 -20.25 6.65
C GLN A 214 -13.59 -18.92 6.08
N ILE A 215 -13.27 -18.63 4.81
CA ILE A 215 -13.64 -17.39 4.14
C ILE A 215 -14.63 -17.68 3.00
N TRP A 216 -15.70 -16.89 2.94
CA TRP A 216 -16.59 -16.80 1.79
C TRP A 216 -16.39 -15.43 1.13
N LEU A 217 -15.94 -15.44 -0.12
CA LEU A 217 -15.77 -14.23 -0.92
C LEU A 217 -17.01 -14.05 -1.79
N LEU A 218 -17.76 -12.97 -1.54
CA LEU A 218 -19.06 -12.73 -2.16
C LEU A 218 -18.98 -11.59 -3.17
N GLN A 219 -19.56 -11.79 -4.35
CA GLN A 219 -19.72 -10.72 -5.34
C GLN A 219 -21.16 -10.68 -5.88
N ARG A 220 -21.56 -9.49 -6.34
CA ARG A 220 -22.87 -9.27 -6.97
C ARG A 220 -22.90 -9.68 -8.43
N LYS A 221 -21.77 -9.57 -9.13
CA LYS A 221 -21.65 -9.91 -10.55
C LYS A 221 -21.65 -11.42 -10.74
N GLU A 222 -22.23 -11.89 -11.84
CA GLU A 222 -22.23 -13.31 -12.24
C GLU A 222 -20.94 -13.72 -12.99
N SER A 223 -20.10 -12.73 -13.39
CA SER A 223 -18.83 -13.00 -14.04
C SER A 223 -17.84 -13.68 -13.11
N LYS A 224 -16.74 -14.20 -13.66
CA LYS A 224 -15.65 -14.78 -12.89
C LYS A 224 -15.19 -13.80 -11.79
N VAL A 225 -14.96 -14.32 -10.60
CA VAL A 225 -14.48 -13.54 -9.47
C VAL A 225 -13.12 -12.94 -9.81
N GLY A 226 -12.96 -11.63 -9.58
CA GLY A 226 -11.72 -10.91 -9.92
C GLY A 226 -11.72 -10.24 -11.30
N ASP A 227 -12.68 -10.52 -12.18
CA ASP A 227 -12.85 -9.78 -13.44
C ASP A 227 -13.49 -8.41 -13.13
N GLY A 228 -12.68 -7.37 -13.12
CA GLY A 228 -13.08 -6.00 -12.82
C GLY A 228 -12.73 -5.01 -13.92
#